data_242ed4443a99a264e62395d50bd14172
#
_entry.id   242ed4443a99a264e62395d50bd14172
#
_cell.length_a   1.000
_cell.length_b   1.000
_cell.length_c   1.000
_cell.angle_alpha   90.00
_cell.angle_beta   90.00
_cell.angle_gamma   90.00
#
_symmetry.space_group_name_H-M   'P 1'
#
loop_
_entity.id
_entity.type
_entity.pdbx_description
1 polymer ?
#
loop_
_entity_poly.entity_id
_entity_poly.type
_entity_poly.pdbx_seq_one_letter_code
_entity_poly.pdbx_strand_id
1 'polypeptide(L)'
;MKTLLLSLLLLTSLSVAAQDKAAAATQGDASAAAQGDASASAESDVVLMAMLPSNIFTAGERRDIEVKIANNSGHSLKGKTLIWALGNMEGDMTIPDGEGLITVGTIPFVAPLLHTRCDLLLYLFIYNTNYRNTYKVWIYPSEEEKPISSSEVF
;
A
#
# COMPACT_ATOMS: atom_id res chain seq x y z
N MET A 1 39.96 25.42 -26.89
CA MET A 1 39.27 25.99 -28.06
C MET A 1 38.53 24.91 -28.83
N LYS A 2 37.26 25.07 -29.02
CA LYS A 2 36.24 24.48 -29.87
C LYS A 2 35.09 23.94 -29.01
N THR A 3 34.16 24.81 -28.69
CA THR A 3 32.94 25.28 -29.38
C THR A 3 32.02 24.17 -29.83
N LEU A 4 30.88 24.04 -29.06
CA LEU A 4 29.49 24.25 -29.48
C LEU A 4 28.94 23.23 -30.50
N LEU A 5 27.83 22.57 -30.11
CA LEU A 5 26.58 22.77 -30.85
C LEU A 5 25.39 22.17 -30.08
N LEU A 6 24.52 23.05 -29.72
CA LEU A 6 23.14 22.98 -29.30
C LEU A 6 22.28 22.40 -30.44
N SER A 7 21.42 21.45 -30.17
CA SER A 7 20.30 21.13 -31.07
C SER A 7 19.05 20.85 -30.24
N LEU A 8 18.27 21.87 -30.18
CA LEU A 8 16.89 21.95 -29.76
C LEU A 8 16.02 21.39 -30.90
N LEU A 9 15.25 20.35 -30.66
CA LEU A 9 14.17 19.98 -31.58
C LEU A 9 12.86 19.85 -30.79
N LEU A 10 12.08 20.92 -30.88
CA LEU A 10 10.67 20.98 -30.54
C LEU A 10 9.90 20.22 -31.63
N LEU A 11 9.08 19.28 -31.24
CA LEU A 11 7.96 18.83 -32.10
C LEU A 11 6.68 18.75 -31.27
N THR A 12 5.88 19.78 -31.44
CA THR A 12 4.47 19.83 -31.09
C THR A 12 3.66 19.02 -32.08
N SER A 13 2.80 18.15 -31.64
CA SER A 13 1.62 17.77 -32.43
C SER A 13 0.41 17.62 -31.50
N LEU A 14 -0.42 18.63 -31.71
CA LEU A 14 -1.78 18.76 -31.25
C LEU A 14 -2.66 17.82 -32.10
N SER A 15 -3.49 16.99 -31.47
CA SER A 15 -4.65 16.41 -32.15
C SER A 15 -5.84 16.42 -31.20
N VAL A 16 -6.70 17.36 -31.48
CA VAL A 16 -8.08 17.47 -31.00
C VAL A 16 -8.96 16.56 -31.87
N ALA A 17 -9.76 15.73 -31.23
CA ALA A 17 -11.02 15.28 -31.78
C ALA A 17 -12.02 15.02 -30.67
N ALA A 18 -12.98 15.92 -30.59
CA ALA A 18 -14.20 15.79 -29.82
C ALA A 18 -15.24 15.02 -30.65
N GLN A 19 -16.14 14.34 -29.96
CA GLN A 19 -17.60 14.26 -30.19
C GLN A 19 -18.11 13.00 -29.49
N ASP A 20 -18.86 13.17 -28.40
CA ASP A 20 -20.29 13.46 -28.29
C ASP A 20 -21.17 12.30 -28.73
N LYS A 21 -21.81 11.63 -27.77
CA LYS A 21 -23.25 11.45 -27.78
C LYS A 21 -23.81 10.84 -26.48
N ALA A 22 -24.81 11.53 -26.00
CA ALA A 22 -25.54 11.27 -24.79
C ALA A 22 -26.52 10.09 -24.88
N ALA A 23 -26.96 9.71 -23.67
CA ALA A 23 -28.28 9.23 -23.23
C ALA A 23 -28.45 7.72 -23.04
N ALA A 24 -28.68 7.27 -21.82
CA ALA A 24 -29.99 7.01 -21.24
C ALA A 24 -29.84 6.42 -19.84
N ALA A 25 -30.59 6.99 -18.93
CA ALA A 25 -30.79 6.54 -17.56
C ALA A 25 -31.56 5.22 -17.51
N THR A 26 -31.17 4.30 -16.61
CA THR A 26 -32.13 3.40 -15.97
C THR A 26 -31.66 3.13 -14.54
N GLN A 27 -32.51 3.47 -13.60
CA GLN A 27 -32.42 3.16 -12.18
C GLN A 27 -32.50 1.67 -11.94
N GLY A 28 -31.71 1.18 -10.98
CA GLY A 28 -31.77 -0.21 -10.52
C GLY A 28 -30.91 -0.40 -9.30
N ASP A 29 -31.47 -0.13 -8.18
CA ASP A 29 -31.41 -0.76 -6.86
C ASP A 29 -30.07 -1.12 -6.21
N ALA A 30 -30.02 -0.67 -4.98
CA ALA A 30 -28.94 -0.80 -4.01
C ALA A 30 -28.67 -2.26 -3.62
N SER A 31 -27.38 -2.65 -3.67
CA SER A 31 -26.84 -3.64 -2.78
C SER A 31 -25.43 -3.23 -2.38
N ALA A 32 -25.33 -2.70 -1.17
CA ALA A 32 -24.07 -2.34 -0.55
C ALA A 32 -23.34 -3.63 -0.16
N ALA A 33 -22.46 -4.08 -1.03
CA ALA A 33 -21.38 -5.00 -0.67
C ALA A 33 -20.12 -4.16 -0.48
N ALA A 34 -19.58 -4.17 0.72
CA ALA A 34 -18.30 -3.58 1.04
C ALA A 34 -17.22 -4.31 0.25
N GLN A 35 -16.93 -3.83 -0.95
CA GLN A 35 -15.75 -4.22 -1.70
C GLN A 35 -14.62 -3.32 -1.24
N GLY A 36 -13.69 -3.92 -0.50
CA GLY A 36 -12.38 -3.33 -0.34
C GLY A 36 -11.80 -3.13 -1.74
N ASP A 37 -11.52 -1.88 -2.05
CA ASP A 37 -10.91 -1.47 -3.31
C ASP A 37 -9.45 -1.98 -3.33
N ALA A 38 -9.31 -3.27 -3.63
CA ALA A 38 -8.07 -3.81 -4.12
C ALA A 38 -8.03 -3.41 -5.59
N SER A 39 -7.35 -2.31 -5.89
CA SER A 39 -6.99 -1.99 -7.26
C SER A 39 -6.16 -3.15 -7.81
N ALA A 40 -6.84 -4.13 -8.38
CA ALA A 40 -6.24 -5.22 -9.12
C ALA A 40 -5.69 -4.62 -10.41
N SER A 41 -4.48 -4.11 -10.35
CA SER A 41 -3.68 -3.90 -11.54
C SER A 41 -3.41 -5.27 -12.16
N ALA A 42 -3.54 -5.34 -13.49
CA ALA A 42 -3.30 -6.47 -14.39
C ALA A 42 -2.31 -7.49 -13.81
N GLU A 43 -2.63 -8.79 -13.99
CA GLU A 43 -1.86 -9.95 -13.51
C GLU A 43 -0.36 -9.64 -13.47
N SER A 44 0.08 -9.23 -12.31
CA SER A 44 1.50 -8.99 -12.09
C SER A 44 2.11 -10.35 -11.77
N ASP A 45 3.06 -10.78 -12.59
CA ASP A 45 3.81 -12.01 -12.36
C ASP A 45 4.52 -12.01 -10.99
N VAL A 46 4.56 -10.87 -10.33
CA VAL A 46 5.13 -10.68 -9.00
C VAL A 46 4.11 -9.97 -8.11
N VAL A 47 3.71 -10.62 -7.02
CA VAL A 47 2.76 -10.07 -6.03
C VAL A 47 3.46 -9.89 -4.69
N LEU A 48 3.46 -8.66 -4.17
CA LEU A 48 3.97 -8.34 -2.84
C LEU A 48 2.84 -8.53 -1.83
N MET A 49 3.10 -9.27 -0.76
CA MET A 49 2.10 -9.61 0.24
C MET A 49 2.55 -9.23 1.64
N ALA A 50 1.69 -8.52 2.37
CA ALA A 50 1.78 -8.37 3.81
C ALA A 50 0.83 -9.37 4.47
N MET A 51 1.36 -10.27 5.29
CA MET A 51 0.57 -11.29 5.98
C MET A 51 -0.07 -10.66 7.22
N LEU A 52 -1.25 -10.11 7.03
CA LEU A 52 -2.06 -9.48 8.06
C LEU A 52 -3.23 -10.41 8.42
N PRO A 53 -3.20 -11.10 9.56
CA PRO A 53 -4.36 -11.88 10.03
C PRO A 53 -5.60 -11.01 10.20
N SER A 54 -5.39 -9.74 10.56
CA SER A 54 -6.36 -8.66 10.56
C SER A 54 -5.64 -7.36 10.24
N ASN A 55 -6.26 -6.51 9.45
CA ASN A 55 -5.80 -5.16 9.19
C ASN A 55 -6.31 -4.12 10.22
N ILE A 56 -6.90 -4.61 11.30
CA ILE A 56 -7.38 -3.80 12.42
C ILE A 56 -6.42 -3.99 13.59
N PHE A 57 -6.01 -2.88 14.19
CA PHE A 57 -5.15 -2.81 15.36
C PHE A 57 -5.80 -1.97 16.44
N THR A 58 -5.44 -2.26 17.68
CA THR A 58 -5.75 -1.39 18.83
C THR A 58 -4.54 -0.49 19.09
N ALA A 59 -4.78 0.75 19.54
CA ALA A 59 -3.72 1.66 19.93
C ALA A 59 -2.76 1.02 20.96
N GLY A 60 -1.46 1.12 20.70
CA GLY A 60 -0.41 0.48 21.50
C GLY A 60 -0.18 -1.02 21.19
N GLU A 61 -1.00 -1.65 20.37
CA GLU A 61 -0.82 -3.05 19.99
C GLU A 61 0.49 -3.24 19.23
N ARG A 62 1.24 -4.29 19.59
CA ARG A 62 2.44 -4.71 18.89
C ARG A 62 2.14 -5.95 18.06
N ARG A 63 2.50 -5.90 16.79
CA ARG A 63 2.36 -7.05 15.89
C ARG A 63 3.47 -7.04 14.84
N ASP A 64 4.02 -8.20 14.58
CA ASP A 64 4.98 -8.41 13.52
C ASP A 64 4.23 -8.74 12.21
N ILE A 65 4.51 -7.99 11.15
CA ILE A 65 3.89 -8.16 9.83
C ILE A 65 4.88 -8.91 8.95
N GLU A 66 4.63 -10.18 8.66
CA GLU A 66 5.45 -10.95 7.75
C GLU A 66 5.23 -10.49 6.30
N VAL A 67 6.32 -10.30 5.55
CA VAL A 67 6.29 -9.89 4.15
C VAL A 67 6.72 -11.05 3.26
N LYS A 68 5.88 -11.37 2.29
CA LYS A 68 6.11 -12.42 1.28
C LYS A 68 6.01 -11.86 -0.13
N ILE A 69 6.62 -12.56 -1.05
CA ILE A 69 6.53 -12.28 -2.49
C ILE A 69 6.13 -13.58 -3.20
N ALA A 70 5.05 -13.53 -3.97
CA ALA A 70 4.77 -14.56 -4.95
C ALA A 70 5.45 -14.14 -6.27
N ASN A 71 6.45 -14.89 -6.70
CA ASN A 71 7.20 -14.62 -7.92
C ASN A 71 6.93 -15.70 -8.98
N ASN A 72 6.11 -15.35 -9.96
CA ASN A 72 5.76 -16.19 -11.11
C ASN A 72 6.35 -15.64 -12.41
N SER A 73 7.27 -14.66 -12.33
CA SER A 73 7.84 -13.99 -13.50
C SER A 73 8.87 -14.82 -14.27
N GLY A 74 9.32 -15.94 -13.72
CA GLY A 74 10.41 -16.71 -14.28
C GLY A 74 11.80 -16.04 -14.13
N HIS A 75 11.88 -14.88 -13.49
CA HIS A 75 13.11 -14.15 -13.24
C HIS A 75 13.44 -14.10 -11.75
N SER A 76 14.73 -14.27 -11.40
CA SER A 76 15.16 -14.17 -10.02
C SER A 76 15.05 -12.72 -9.49
N LEU A 77 14.49 -12.59 -8.29
CA LEU A 77 14.45 -11.33 -7.54
C LEU A 77 15.54 -11.24 -6.47
N LYS A 78 16.41 -12.27 -6.38
CA LYS A 78 17.51 -12.35 -5.41
C LYS A 78 18.32 -11.07 -5.37
N GLY A 79 18.60 -10.58 -4.18
CA GLY A 79 19.45 -9.40 -3.96
C GLY A 79 18.80 -8.08 -4.31
N LYS A 80 17.57 -8.05 -4.87
CA LYS A 80 16.80 -6.81 -5.01
C LYS A 80 16.35 -6.32 -3.65
N THR A 81 16.12 -5.02 -3.53
CA THR A 81 15.67 -4.37 -2.30
C THR A 81 14.15 -4.18 -2.35
N LEU A 82 13.46 -4.76 -1.38
CA LEU A 82 12.06 -4.44 -1.08
C LEU A 82 12.06 -3.30 -0.07
N ILE A 83 11.37 -2.22 -0.39
CA ILE A 83 11.18 -1.07 0.48
C ILE A 83 9.75 -1.10 1.00
N TRP A 84 9.58 -0.73 2.26
CA TRP A 84 8.29 -0.62 2.90
C TRP A 84 8.14 0.70 3.66
N ALA A 85 6.92 1.20 3.75
CA ALA A 85 6.57 2.36 4.58
C ALA A 85 5.20 2.15 5.22
N LEU A 86 5.07 2.43 6.51
CA LEU A 86 3.84 2.32 7.29
C LEU A 86 3.72 3.51 8.26
N GLY A 87 2.85 4.45 7.94
CA GLY A 87 2.73 5.71 8.68
C GLY A 87 4.02 6.52 8.59
N ASN A 88 4.68 6.73 9.74
CA ASN A 88 5.97 7.42 9.86
C ASN A 88 7.17 6.46 9.94
N MET A 89 6.95 5.18 9.80
CA MET A 89 7.99 4.15 9.78
C MET A 89 8.30 3.74 8.36
N GLU A 90 9.56 3.51 8.07
CA GLU A 90 10.03 3.01 6.79
C GLU A 90 11.25 2.11 6.98
N GLY A 91 11.52 1.28 6.00
CA GLY A 91 12.68 0.42 5.99
C GLY A 91 12.82 -0.36 4.69
N ASP A 92 13.84 -1.17 4.67
CA ASP A 92 14.13 -2.02 3.52
C ASP A 92 14.50 -3.44 3.94
N MET A 93 14.37 -4.37 3.00
CA MET A 93 14.70 -5.77 3.15
C MET A 93 15.34 -6.27 1.86
N THR A 94 16.41 -7.06 1.96
CA THR A 94 16.98 -7.73 0.80
C THR A 94 16.19 -9.00 0.51
N ILE A 95 15.74 -9.15 -0.73
CA ILE A 95 14.98 -10.34 -1.15
C ILE A 95 15.95 -11.53 -1.22
N PRO A 96 15.68 -12.62 -0.47
CA PRO A 96 16.51 -13.82 -0.50
C PRO A 96 16.36 -14.58 -1.81
N ASP A 97 17.19 -15.61 -1.98
CA ASP A 97 17.04 -16.55 -3.07
C ASP A 97 15.81 -17.42 -2.85
N GLY A 98 15.08 -17.70 -3.94
CA GLY A 98 13.87 -18.53 -3.88
C GLY A 98 13.03 -18.43 -5.14
N GLU A 99 12.13 -19.39 -5.30
CA GLU A 99 11.15 -19.47 -6.36
C GLU A 99 9.75 -19.58 -5.78
N GLY A 100 8.77 -19.11 -6.53
CA GLY A 100 7.37 -19.15 -6.12
C GLY A 100 7.08 -18.21 -4.95
N LEU A 101 6.72 -18.76 -3.80
CA LEU A 101 6.41 -17.98 -2.60
C LEU A 101 7.64 -17.79 -1.73
N ILE A 102 8.14 -16.57 -1.66
CA ILE A 102 9.37 -16.19 -0.95
C ILE A 102 9.01 -15.39 0.30
N THR A 103 9.46 -15.82 1.48
CA THR A 103 9.42 -14.99 2.70
C THR A 103 10.60 -14.04 2.70
N VAL A 104 10.34 -12.73 2.72
CA VAL A 104 11.38 -11.69 2.64
C VAL A 104 11.85 -11.28 4.03
N GLY A 105 10.93 -11.07 4.95
CA GLY A 105 11.23 -10.63 6.30
C GLY A 105 9.99 -10.23 7.08
N THR A 106 10.20 -9.47 8.15
CA THR A 106 9.15 -9.07 9.08
C THR A 106 9.28 -7.58 9.39
N ILE A 107 8.16 -6.87 9.38
CA ILE A 107 8.05 -5.48 9.79
C ILE A 107 7.56 -5.47 11.24
N PRO A 108 8.39 -5.06 12.22
CA PRO A 108 7.94 -4.90 13.59
C PRO A 108 7.08 -3.62 13.67
N PHE A 109 5.79 -3.77 13.89
CA PHE A 109 4.86 -2.66 13.98
C PHE A 109 4.31 -2.49 15.39
N VAL A 110 4.32 -1.26 15.88
CA VAL A 110 3.65 -0.86 17.12
C VAL A 110 2.63 0.21 16.75
N ALA A 111 1.36 -0.08 16.95
CA ALA A 111 0.29 0.87 16.67
C ALA A 111 0.45 2.11 17.56
N PRO A 112 0.38 3.32 17.01
CA PRO A 112 0.48 4.55 17.80
C PRO A 112 -0.63 4.64 18.84
N LEU A 113 -0.33 5.32 19.96
CA LEU A 113 -1.35 5.64 20.96
C LEU A 113 -2.24 6.76 20.42
N LEU A 114 -3.53 6.50 20.31
CA LEU A 114 -4.51 7.38 19.70
C LEU A 114 -5.78 7.45 20.53
N HIS A 115 -6.41 8.63 20.56
CA HIS A 115 -7.72 8.83 21.17
C HIS A 115 -8.87 8.75 20.16
N THR A 116 -8.55 8.75 18.87
CA THR A 116 -9.52 8.64 17.77
C THR A 116 -9.00 7.65 16.74
N ARG A 117 -9.91 7.03 15.98
CA ARG A 117 -9.55 6.12 14.89
C ARG A 117 -8.61 6.80 13.88
N CYS A 118 -7.61 6.07 13.46
CA CYS A 118 -6.67 6.48 12.41
C CYS A 118 -6.56 5.39 11.34
N ASP A 119 -6.43 5.82 10.10
CA ASP A 119 -6.16 4.94 8.96
C ASP A 119 -4.71 5.16 8.50
N LEU A 120 -3.95 4.10 8.37
CA LEU A 120 -2.60 4.10 7.81
C LEU A 120 -2.55 3.29 6.52
N LEU A 121 -1.56 3.57 5.68
CA LEU A 121 -1.26 2.78 4.50
C LEU A 121 0.11 2.12 4.68
N LEU A 122 0.15 0.81 4.49
CA LEU A 122 1.38 0.05 4.33
C LEU A 122 1.69 -0.05 2.85
N TYR A 123 2.78 0.57 2.43
CA TYR A 123 3.31 0.50 1.07
C TYR A 123 4.43 -0.52 1.00
N LEU A 124 4.38 -1.37 -0.02
CA LEU A 124 5.44 -2.31 -0.37
C LEU A 124 5.84 -2.06 -1.81
N PHE A 125 7.13 -1.96 -2.10
CA PHE A 125 7.60 -1.89 -3.48
C PHE A 125 9.03 -2.43 -3.62
N ILE A 126 9.35 -2.98 -4.80
CA ILE A 126 10.71 -3.42 -5.12
C ILE A 126 11.42 -2.30 -5.87
N TYR A 127 12.55 -1.85 -5.32
CA TYR A 127 13.35 -0.77 -5.87
C TYR A 127 13.73 -1.01 -7.34
N ASN A 128 13.63 0.03 -8.16
CA ASN A 128 13.87 -0.01 -9.61
C ASN A 128 12.99 -1.00 -10.38
N THR A 129 11.77 -1.21 -9.93
CA THR A 129 10.75 -2.01 -10.64
C THR A 129 9.37 -1.33 -10.55
N ASN A 130 8.41 -1.88 -11.27
CA ASN A 130 7.00 -1.46 -11.17
C ASN A 130 6.20 -2.29 -10.16
N TYR A 131 6.84 -3.25 -9.47
CA TYR A 131 6.18 -4.11 -8.51
C TYR A 131 5.93 -3.36 -7.20
N ARG A 132 4.67 -3.14 -6.89
CA ARG A 132 4.21 -2.45 -5.68
C ARG A 132 2.86 -2.97 -5.24
N ASN A 133 2.59 -2.87 -3.95
CA ASN A 133 1.28 -3.15 -3.36
C ASN A 133 1.05 -2.22 -2.16
N THR A 134 -0.23 -2.03 -1.82
CA THR A 134 -0.64 -1.14 -0.72
C THR A 134 -1.73 -1.82 0.08
N TYR A 135 -1.60 -1.76 1.40
CA TYR A 135 -2.57 -2.31 2.35
C TYR A 135 -3.07 -1.20 3.27
N LYS A 136 -4.37 -1.14 3.48
CA LYS A 136 -4.97 -0.24 4.44
C LYS A 136 -5.00 -0.90 5.82
N VAL A 137 -4.56 -0.16 6.82
CA VAL A 137 -4.51 -0.58 8.23
C VAL A 137 -5.34 0.40 9.03
N TRP A 138 -6.24 -0.10 9.88
CA TRP A 138 -7.06 0.71 10.78
C TRP A 138 -6.57 0.55 12.21
N ILE A 139 -6.44 1.67 12.91
CA ILE A 139 -6.07 1.71 14.31
C ILE A 139 -7.20 2.34 15.09
N TYR A 140 -7.70 1.61 16.07
CA TYR A 140 -8.75 2.06 16.99
C TYR A 140 -8.16 2.42 18.34
N PRO A 141 -8.74 3.40 19.06
CA PRO A 141 -8.33 3.70 20.42
C PRO A 141 -8.44 2.46 21.32
N SER A 142 -7.55 2.33 22.31
CA SER A 142 -7.73 1.34 23.37
C SER A 142 -8.83 1.80 24.32
N GLU A 143 -9.67 0.88 24.80
CA GLU A 143 -10.75 1.19 25.73
C GLU A 143 -10.25 1.53 27.15
N GLU A 144 -8.95 1.44 27.42
CA GLU A 144 -8.38 1.55 28.78
C GLU A 144 -8.29 2.96 29.34
N GLU A 145 -8.66 4.01 28.59
CA GLU A 145 -8.75 5.37 29.11
C GLU A 145 -10.18 5.91 29.14
N LYS A 146 -11.11 5.19 29.77
CA LYS A 146 -12.25 5.90 30.38
C LYS A 146 -11.74 6.58 31.64
N PRO A 147 -11.72 7.92 31.72
CA PRO A 147 -11.48 8.57 33.00
C PRO A 147 -12.58 8.06 33.94
N ILE A 148 -12.14 7.44 35.05
CA ILE A 148 -13.04 7.13 36.14
C ILE A 148 -13.65 8.46 36.54
N SER A 149 -14.91 8.67 36.12
CA SER A 149 -15.69 9.79 36.60
C SER A 149 -15.83 9.58 38.11
N SER A 150 -14.92 10.19 38.86
CA SER A 150 -15.07 10.34 40.30
C SER A 150 -16.14 11.36 40.61
N SER A 151 -17.38 11.01 40.36
CA SER A 151 -18.53 11.73 40.87
C SER A 151 -19.30 10.82 41.78
N GLU A 152 -18.72 10.58 42.98
CA GLU A 152 -19.46 10.27 44.18
C GLU A 152 -18.64 10.77 45.35
N VAL A 153 -18.76 12.06 45.63
CA VAL A 153 -18.51 12.62 46.98
C VAL A 153 -19.87 12.95 47.55
N PHE A 154 -20.25 12.14 48.51
CA PHE A 154 -21.35 12.48 49.42
C PHE A 154 -20.91 13.56 50.38
#